data_7120f216882a20e9ee75ac9541c07e82
#
_entry.id   7120f216882a20e9ee75ac9541c07e82
#
_cell.length_a   1.000
_cell.length_b   1.000
_cell.length_c   1.000
_cell.angle_alpha   90.00
_cell.angle_beta   90.00
_cell.angle_gamma   90.00
#
_symmetry.space_group_name_H-M   'P 1'
#
loop_
_entity.id
_entity.type
_entity.pdbx_description
1 polymer ?
#
loop_
_entity_poly.entity_id
_entity_poly.type
_entity_poly.pdbx_seq_one_letter_code
_entity_poly.pdbx_strand_id
1 'polypeptide(L)'
;MAKRIVILGAGESGAGAAVLAKKQGFDTFVSDMSTIKDTYKNMLNERGIEWEEGKHTESLILNADEVIKSPGIPNDAPMILKLKSQEIGRAHV
;
A
#
# COMPACT_ATOMS: atom_id res chain seq x y z
N MET A 1 17.35 -3.49 -9.65
CA MET A 1 16.31 -4.00 -8.72
C MET A 1 15.06 -3.15 -8.83
N ALA A 2 13.90 -3.77 -8.72
CA ALA A 2 12.64 -3.03 -8.79
C ALA A 2 12.47 -2.13 -7.56
N LYS A 3 11.99 -0.91 -7.78
CA LYS A 3 11.59 -0.01 -6.73
C LYS A 3 10.39 -0.62 -6.00
N ARG A 4 10.38 -0.53 -4.67
CA ARG A 4 9.26 -1.05 -3.88
C ARG A 4 8.26 0.05 -3.56
N ILE A 5 7.01 -0.21 -3.93
CA ILE A 5 5.88 0.69 -3.63
C ILE A 5 4.90 -0.04 -2.74
N VAL A 6 4.55 0.58 -1.63
CA VAL A 6 3.55 0.07 -0.69
C VAL A 6 2.31 0.97 -0.77
N ILE A 7 1.14 0.32 -0.86
CA ILE A 7 -0.15 1.01 -0.89
C ILE A 7 -0.81 0.82 0.48
N LEU A 8 -1.16 1.91 1.14
CA LEU A 8 -1.91 1.89 2.39
C LEU A 8 -3.38 2.18 2.10
N GLY A 9 -4.22 1.20 2.35
CA GLY A 9 -5.64 1.26 2.04
C GLY A 9 -5.96 0.61 0.70
N ALA A 10 -6.82 -0.41 0.72
CA ALA A 10 -7.14 -1.23 -0.46
C ALA A 10 -8.59 -1.08 -0.90
N GLY A 11 -9.12 0.16 -0.86
CA GLY A 11 -10.37 0.48 -1.51
C GLY A 11 -10.18 0.62 -3.01
N GLU A 12 -11.16 1.21 -3.70
CA GLU A 12 -11.11 1.37 -5.14
C GLU A 12 -9.84 2.09 -5.61
N SER A 13 -9.50 3.22 -5.01
CA SER A 13 -8.32 3.99 -5.39
C SER A 13 -7.01 3.26 -5.09
N GLY A 14 -6.92 2.63 -3.90
CA GLY A 14 -5.71 1.91 -3.50
C GLY A 14 -5.47 0.67 -4.35
N ALA A 15 -6.51 -0.12 -4.60
CA ALA A 15 -6.39 -1.30 -5.45
C ALA A 15 -6.01 -0.90 -6.88
N GLY A 16 -6.60 0.18 -7.40
CA GLY A 16 -6.25 0.69 -8.72
C GLY A 16 -4.80 1.16 -8.81
N ALA A 17 -4.33 1.87 -7.78
CA ALA A 17 -2.93 2.31 -7.71
C ALA A 17 -1.97 1.12 -7.67
N ALA A 18 -2.33 0.07 -6.92
CA ALA A 18 -1.52 -1.14 -6.83
C ALA A 18 -1.41 -1.84 -8.19
N VAL A 19 -2.52 -1.97 -8.90
CA VAL A 19 -2.52 -2.57 -10.24
C VAL A 19 -1.63 -1.78 -11.19
N LEU A 20 -1.73 -0.45 -11.17
CA LEU A 20 -0.91 0.40 -12.01
C LEU A 20 0.58 0.25 -11.68
N ALA A 21 0.93 0.27 -10.40
CA ALA A 21 2.32 0.10 -9.96
C ALA A 21 2.88 -1.26 -10.41
N LYS A 22 2.09 -2.32 -10.27
CA LYS A 22 2.51 -3.66 -10.70
C LYS A 22 2.72 -3.72 -12.22
N LYS A 23 1.84 -3.09 -12.98
CA LYS A 23 1.97 -3.02 -14.44
C LYS A 23 3.25 -2.32 -14.88
N GLN A 24 3.70 -1.35 -14.10
CA GLN A 24 4.93 -0.61 -14.38
C GLN A 24 6.19 -1.32 -13.90
N GLY A 25 6.06 -2.52 -13.35
CA GLY A 25 7.20 -3.34 -12.95
C GLY A 25 7.71 -3.09 -11.55
N PHE A 26 6.96 -2.34 -10.72
CA PHE A 26 7.34 -2.10 -9.33
C PHE A 26 7.05 -3.32 -8.46
N ASP A 27 7.88 -3.52 -7.43
CA ASP A 27 7.58 -4.46 -6.35
C ASP A 27 6.47 -3.83 -5.50
N THR A 28 5.27 -4.42 -5.52
CA THR A 28 4.07 -3.80 -4.96
C THR A 28 3.50 -4.62 -3.83
N PHE A 29 3.22 -3.95 -2.71
CA PHE A 29 2.58 -4.55 -1.54
C PHE A 29 1.43 -3.66 -1.07
N VAL A 30 0.31 -4.28 -0.68
CA VAL A 30 -0.88 -3.55 -0.20
C VAL A 30 -1.15 -3.92 1.24
N SER A 31 -1.39 -2.91 2.08
CA SER A 31 -1.70 -3.11 3.50
C SER A 31 -2.93 -2.30 3.88
N ASP A 32 -3.88 -2.93 4.57
CA ASP A 32 -5.11 -2.28 5.01
C ASP A 32 -5.42 -2.67 6.45
N MET A 33 -5.67 -1.70 7.33
CA MET A 33 -6.06 -1.97 8.72
C MET A 33 -7.45 -2.61 8.83
N SER A 34 -8.28 -2.42 7.83
CA SER A 34 -9.62 -2.99 7.76
C SER A 34 -9.63 -4.23 6.90
N THR A 35 -10.80 -4.87 6.78
CA THR A 35 -10.99 -5.98 5.85
C THR A 35 -11.07 -5.44 4.42
N ILE A 36 -10.32 -6.05 3.52
CA ILE A 36 -10.36 -5.71 2.10
C ILE A 36 -11.56 -6.43 1.46
N LYS A 37 -12.34 -5.74 0.64
CA LYS A 37 -13.47 -6.35 -0.06
C LYS A 37 -12.97 -7.44 -1.02
N ASP A 38 -13.76 -8.51 -1.15
CA ASP A 38 -13.40 -9.65 -2.00
C ASP A 38 -13.12 -9.24 -3.46
N THR A 39 -13.86 -8.27 -3.97
CA THR A 39 -13.63 -7.73 -5.32
C THR A 39 -12.19 -7.26 -5.50
N TYR A 40 -11.68 -6.52 -4.50
CA TYR A 40 -10.32 -5.99 -4.56
C TYR A 40 -9.28 -7.06 -4.25
N LYS A 41 -9.58 -7.99 -3.34
CA LYS A 41 -8.70 -9.15 -3.10
C LYS A 41 -8.48 -9.94 -4.38
N ASN A 42 -9.57 -10.21 -5.10
CA ASN A 42 -9.49 -10.96 -6.36
C ASN A 42 -8.65 -10.21 -7.40
N MET A 43 -8.85 -8.90 -7.49
CA MET A 43 -8.08 -8.05 -8.40
C MET A 43 -6.58 -8.12 -8.09
N LEU A 44 -6.22 -8.04 -6.80
CA LEU A 44 -4.81 -8.11 -6.38
C LEU A 44 -4.22 -9.49 -6.63
N ASN A 45 -4.96 -10.54 -6.28
CA ASN A 45 -4.51 -11.92 -6.47
C ASN A 45 -4.30 -12.27 -7.94
N GLU A 46 -5.18 -11.82 -8.82
CA GLU A 46 -5.07 -12.07 -10.27
C GLU A 46 -3.80 -11.46 -10.86
N ARG A 47 -3.29 -10.40 -10.24
CA ARG A 47 -2.09 -9.71 -10.72
C ARG A 47 -0.84 -10.08 -9.95
N GLY A 48 -0.92 -11.04 -9.04
CA GLY A 48 0.23 -11.47 -8.26
C GLY A 48 0.71 -10.43 -7.26
N ILE A 49 -0.18 -9.56 -6.78
CA ILE A 49 0.15 -8.53 -5.80
C ILE A 49 -0.08 -9.08 -4.40
N GLU A 50 0.94 -9.02 -3.55
CA GLU A 50 0.82 -9.41 -2.15
C GLU A 50 0.07 -8.35 -1.35
N TRP A 51 -0.70 -8.77 -0.36
CA TRP A 51 -1.48 -7.86 0.48
C TRP A 51 -1.67 -8.43 1.88
N GLU A 52 -2.00 -7.55 2.82
CA GLU A 52 -2.42 -7.91 4.17
C GLU A 52 -3.63 -7.07 4.56
N GLU A 53 -4.44 -7.60 5.47
CA GLU A 53 -5.60 -6.88 5.99
C GLU A 53 -5.66 -7.01 7.51
N GLY A 54 -6.37 -6.06 8.14
CA GLY A 54 -6.54 -6.06 9.60
C GLY A 54 -5.30 -5.66 10.37
N LYS A 55 -4.25 -5.22 9.70
CA LYS A 55 -2.99 -4.84 10.33
C LYS A 55 -2.10 -4.08 9.35
N HIS A 56 -1.09 -3.41 9.90
CA HIS A 56 0.03 -2.87 9.14
C HIS A 56 1.32 -3.47 9.68
N THR A 57 1.97 -4.35 8.92
CA THR A 57 3.23 -4.97 9.32
C THR A 57 4.38 -4.04 8.98
N GLU A 58 5.05 -3.49 9.99
CA GLU A 58 6.11 -2.49 9.81
C GLU A 58 7.24 -2.97 8.92
N SER A 59 7.70 -4.20 9.11
CA SER A 59 8.81 -4.74 8.31
C SER A 59 8.49 -4.83 6.82
N LEU A 60 7.22 -4.90 6.46
CA LEU A 60 6.78 -4.97 5.06
C LEU A 60 6.49 -3.60 4.46
N ILE A 61 6.33 -2.58 5.29
CA ILE A 61 5.96 -1.21 4.89
C ILE A 61 7.17 -0.27 4.95
N LEU A 62 7.93 -0.33 6.04
CA LEU A 62 9.03 0.61 6.25
C LEU A 62 10.25 0.33 5.35
N ASN A 63 10.26 -0.78 4.63
CA ASN A 63 11.28 -1.07 3.61
C ASN A 63 10.90 -0.53 2.22
N ALA A 64 9.81 0.23 2.13
CA ALA A 64 9.36 0.79 0.85
C ALA A 64 10.24 1.94 0.39
N ASP A 65 10.39 2.07 -0.92
CA ASP A 65 10.99 3.25 -1.54
C ASP A 65 9.97 4.40 -1.56
N GLU A 66 8.71 4.06 -1.71
CA GLU A 66 7.62 5.03 -1.74
C GLU A 66 6.34 4.41 -1.20
N VAL A 67 5.52 5.20 -0.53
CA VAL A 67 4.23 4.78 0.00
C VAL A 67 3.13 5.64 -0.58
N ILE A 68 2.09 5.00 -1.11
CA ILE A 68 0.89 5.67 -1.60
C ILE A 68 -0.23 5.43 -0.59
N LYS A 69 -0.78 6.53 -0.06
CA LYS A 69 -1.76 6.49 1.00
C LYS A 69 -3.16 6.80 0.47
N SER A 70 -4.14 6.01 0.88
CA SER A 70 -5.55 6.31 0.61
C SER A 70 -5.95 7.61 1.32
N PRO A 71 -6.81 8.45 0.69
CA PRO A 71 -7.27 9.69 1.33
C PRO A 71 -8.05 9.46 2.63
N GLY A 72 -8.59 8.25 2.85
CA GLY A 72 -9.29 7.90 4.09
C GLY A 72 -8.39 7.71 5.29
N ILE A 73 -7.08 7.62 5.10
CA ILE A 73 -6.12 7.43 6.20
C ILE A 73 -5.64 8.82 6.66
N PRO A 74 -5.83 9.18 7.95
CA PRO A 74 -5.37 10.49 8.46
C PRO A 74 -3.85 10.65 8.37
N ASN A 75 -3.40 11.88 8.17
CA ASN A 75 -1.97 12.19 8.11
C ASN A 75 -1.25 11.98 9.44
N ASP A 76 -1.97 11.90 10.55
CA ASP A 76 -1.42 11.65 11.88
C ASP A 76 -1.61 10.21 12.35
N ALA A 77 -2.05 9.31 11.48
CA ALA A 77 -2.11 7.89 11.82
C ALA A 77 -0.72 7.38 12.23
N PRO A 78 -0.62 6.44 13.19
CA PRO A 78 0.68 5.99 13.69
C PRO A 78 1.66 5.53 12.60
N MET A 79 1.20 4.78 11.62
CA MET A 79 2.06 4.34 10.52
C MET A 79 2.57 5.51 9.69
N ILE A 80 1.73 6.53 9.47
CA ILE A 80 2.12 7.72 8.71
C ILE A 80 3.19 8.50 9.46
N LEU A 81 3.07 8.62 10.77
CA LEU A 81 4.09 9.29 11.59
C LEU A 81 5.43 8.55 11.53
N LYS A 82 5.40 7.22 11.53
CA LYS A 82 6.62 6.42 11.37
C LYS A 82 7.28 6.62 10.01
N LEU A 83 6.48 6.68 8.96
CA LEU A 83 6.99 6.94 7.60
C LEU A 83 7.65 8.31 7.52
N LYS A 84 7.05 9.33 8.16
CA LYS A 84 7.64 10.67 8.22
C LYS A 84 8.98 10.66 8.94
N SER A 85 9.07 9.97 10.08
CA SER A 85 10.29 9.92 10.87
C SER A 85 11.44 9.24 10.13
N GLN A 86 11.15 8.35 9.19
CA GLN A 86 12.14 7.64 8.40
C GLN A 86 12.35 8.24 7.01
N GLU A 87 11.74 9.37 6.75
CA GLU A 87 11.89 10.11 5.49
C GLU A 87 11.54 9.31 4.24
N ILE A 88 10.60 8.36 4.36
CA ILE A 88 10.13 7.57 3.21
C ILE A 88 9.21 8.45 2.35
N GLY A 89 9.42 8.41 1.04
CA GLY A 89 8.59 9.14 0.08
C GLY A 89 7.12 8.73 0.17
N ARG A 90 6.21 9.70 0.08
CA ARG A 90 4.77 9.47 0.19
C ARG A 90 4.02 10.19 -0.91
N ALA A 91 2.92 9.55 -1.35
CA ALA A 91 1.97 10.16 -2.28
C ALA A 91 0.55 9.82 -1.83
N HIS A 92 -0.44 10.53 -2.37
CA HIS A 92 -1.86 10.29 -2.12
C HIS A 92 -2.52 9.76 -3.39
N VAL A 93 -3.46 8.86 -3.22
CA VAL A 93 -4.27 8.39 -4.35
C VAL A 93 -5.53 9.23 -4.52
#